data_9dfcbf985bafbb99a5f32a61c72ab4e2
#
_entry.id   9dfcbf985bafbb99a5f32a61c72ab4e2
#
_cell.length_a   1.000
_cell.length_b   1.000
_cell.length_c   1.000
_cell.angle_alpha   90.00
_cell.angle_beta   90.00
_cell.angle_gamma   90.00
#
_symmetry.space_group_name_H-M   'P 1'
#
loop_
_entity.id
_entity.type
_entity.pdbx_description
1 polymer ?
#
loop_
_entity_poly.entity_id
_entity_poly.type
_entity_poly.pdbx_seq_one_letter_code
_entity_poly.pdbx_strand_id
1 'polypeptide(L)'
;RIRRPLPFKPDPIARRGTAFHSWLEERFGDVALLDEDELPGSADEGAFDESVLSSLKEKWLASEWGARSPIAVEVPFERTIAGVLLRGRMDAVYSTSTGGFEVVDWKTGSAKSGRELELAAIQLAMYRLAYAEIANCNLSDVGAAFHYVSSQETIRPADLLDRDGLINLINQVPTV
;
A
#
# COMPACT_ATOMS: atom_id res chain seq x y z
N ARG A 1 -19.21 28.49 22.48
CA ARG A 1 -19.46 27.03 22.31
C ARG A 1 -18.82 26.61 21.01
N ILE A 2 -17.66 25.96 21.08
CA ILE A 2 -16.97 25.34 19.93
C ILE A 2 -17.76 24.07 19.63
N ARG A 3 -18.53 24.06 18.53
CA ARG A 3 -19.12 22.83 18.00
C ARG A 3 -18.00 22.02 17.39
N ARG A 4 -17.62 20.91 18.02
CA ARG A 4 -16.79 19.88 17.36
C ARG A 4 -17.59 19.33 16.18
N PRO A 5 -17.05 19.33 14.96
CA PRO A 5 -17.72 18.64 13.85
C PRO A 5 -17.87 17.16 14.22
N LEU A 6 -19.04 16.59 13.92
CA LEU A 6 -19.28 15.16 14.08
C LEU A 6 -18.28 14.40 13.19
N PRO A 7 -17.75 13.26 13.66
CA PRO A 7 -16.88 12.44 12.83
C PRO A 7 -17.60 12.07 11.52
N PHE A 8 -16.97 12.30 10.39
CA PHE A 8 -17.48 11.83 9.10
C PHE A 8 -17.59 10.30 9.17
N LYS A 9 -18.75 9.77 8.74
CA LYS A 9 -18.85 8.32 8.53
C LYS A 9 -17.80 7.90 7.50
N PRO A 10 -16.94 6.92 7.81
CA PRO A 10 -15.96 6.44 6.84
C PRO A 10 -16.67 5.95 5.56
N ASP A 11 -16.10 6.27 4.41
CA ASP A 11 -16.58 5.81 3.11
C ASP A 11 -16.65 4.27 3.10
N PRO A 12 -17.72 3.64 2.61
CA PRO A 12 -17.81 2.18 2.45
C PRO A 12 -16.65 1.58 1.67
N ILE A 13 -16.10 2.32 0.70
CA ILE A 13 -14.93 1.91 -0.09
C ILE A 13 -13.67 1.84 0.80
N ALA A 14 -13.46 2.84 1.66
CA ALA A 14 -12.33 2.86 2.58
C ALA A 14 -12.42 1.73 3.61
N ARG A 15 -13.61 1.46 4.16
CA ARG A 15 -13.85 0.34 5.09
C ARG A 15 -13.56 -1.02 4.45
N ARG A 16 -13.96 -1.22 3.20
CA ARG A 16 -13.69 -2.44 2.44
C ARG A 16 -12.19 -2.63 2.24
N GLY A 17 -11.47 -1.57 1.91
CA GLY A 17 -10.03 -1.59 1.80
C GLY A 17 -9.39 -2.04 3.11
N THR A 18 -9.73 -1.40 4.22
CA THR A 18 -9.21 -1.73 5.56
C THR A 18 -9.46 -3.20 5.92
N ALA A 19 -10.69 -3.70 5.75
CA ALA A 19 -11.02 -5.09 6.06
C ALA A 19 -10.24 -6.10 5.21
N PHE A 20 -9.99 -5.78 3.93
CA PHE A 20 -9.19 -6.62 3.05
C PHE A 20 -7.71 -6.65 3.47
N HIS A 21 -7.13 -5.50 3.81
CA HIS A 21 -5.75 -5.41 4.31
C HIS A 21 -5.59 -6.16 5.63
N SER A 22 -6.51 -5.98 6.58
CA SER A 22 -6.48 -6.73 7.86
C SER A 22 -6.52 -8.25 7.65
N TRP A 23 -7.33 -8.72 6.70
CA TRP A 23 -7.35 -10.13 6.35
C TRP A 23 -6.02 -10.64 5.78
N LEU A 24 -5.32 -9.82 4.97
CA LEU A 24 -3.99 -10.18 4.47
C LEU A 24 -2.94 -10.18 5.58
N GLU A 25 -3.00 -9.21 6.49
CA GLU A 25 -2.15 -9.19 7.69
C GLU A 25 -2.33 -10.46 8.52
N GLU A 26 -3.57 -10.85 8.84
CA GLU A 26 -3.87 -12.09 9.56
C GLU A 26 -3.36 -13.33 8.83
N ARG A 27 -3.47 -13.35 7.50
CA ARG A 27 -3.04 -14.48 6.68
C ARG A 27 -1.53 -14.67 6.69
N PHE A 28 -0.75 -13.59 6.70
CA PHE A 28 0.70 -13.60 6.61
C PHE A 28 1.39 -13.26 7.93
N GLY A 29 0.66 -12.72 8.87
CA GLY A 29 1.18 -12.40 10.19
C GLY A 29 1.42 -13.68 10.97
N ASP A 30 2.67 -14.01 11.23
CA ASP A 30 2.98 -14.67 12.49
C ASP A 30 2.54 -13.70 13.59
N VAL A 31 1.70 -14.19 14.51
CA VAL A 31 1.13 -13.48 15.65
C VAL A 31 2.04 -12.33 16.13
N ALA A 32 2.04 -11.21 15.44
CA ALA A 32 2.55 -9.98 15.98
C ALA A 32 1.55 -9.60 17.07
N LEU A 33 2.01 -9.58 18.30
CA LEU A 33 1.28 -9.07 19.46
C LEU A 33 0.70 -7.72 19.04
N LEU A 34 -0.61 -7.69 18.80
CA LEU A 34 -1.35 -6.46 18.54
C LEU A 34 -1.19 -5.60 19.78
N ASP A 35 -0.54 -4.46 19.64
CA ASP A 35 -0.70 -3.37 20.58
C ASP A 35 -2.17 -2.96 20.52
N GLU A 36 -2.94 -3.27 21.56
CA GLU A 36 -4.39 -3.05 21.62
C GLU A 36 -4.80 -1.56 21.50
N ASP A 37 -3.84 -0.65 21.51
CA ASP A 37 -4.06 0.80 21.46
C ASP A 37 -4.19 1.39 20.04
N GLU A 38 -3.98 0.62 18.97
CA GLU A 38 -4.09 1.08 17.58
C GLU A 38 -5.35 0.60 16.84
N LEU A 39 -6.35 0.07 17.52
CA LEU A 39 -7.63 -0.28 16.89
C LEU A 39 -8.54 0.94 16.77
N PRO A 40 -8.68 1.57 15.58
CA PRO A 40 -9.74 2.55 15.39
C PRO A 40 -11.07 1.81 15.34
N GLY A 41 -11.79 1.82 16.48
CA GLY A 41 -13.22 1.61 16.53
C GLY A 41 -13.76 0.30 15.95
N SER A 42 -13.56 -0.81 16.66
CA SER A 42 -14.22 -2.10 16.40
C SER A 42 -15.73 -2.13 16.75
N ALA A 43 -16.37 -0.98 16.90
CA ALA A 43 -17.75 -0.88 17.34
C ALA A 43 -18.56 0.03 16.40
N ASP A 44 -18.76 -0.40 15.16
CA ASP A 44 -19.94 0.01 14.40
C ASP A 44 -20.23 -1.06 13.33
N GLU A 45 -21.12 -1.99 13.67
CA GLU A 45 -21.74 -2.99 12.79
C GLU A 45 -22.72 -2.31 11.82
N GLY A 46 -22.22 -1.34 11.06
CA GLY A 46 -22.92 -0.85 9.86
C GLY A 46 -22.67 -1.86 8.74
N ALA A 47 -23.73 -2.48 8.24
CA ALA A 47 -23.76 -3.54 7.25
C ALA A 47 -22.64 -3.43 6.19
N PHE A 48 -21.51 -4.02 6.50
CA PHE A 48 -20.42 -4.28 5.57
C PHE A 48 -20.89 -5.42 4.67
N ASP A 49 -20.85 -5.23 3.36
CA ASP A 49 -21.24 -6.30 2.44
C ASP A 49 -20.15 -7.40 2.45
N GLU A 50 -20.34 -8.37 3.34
CA GLU A 50 -19.44 -9.51 3.52
C GLU A 50 -19.24 -10.30 2.22
N SER A 51 -20.22 -10.25 1.31
CA SER A 51 -20.13 -10.88 0.00
C SER A 51 -19.06 -10.25 -0.89
N VAL A 52 -18.90 -8.93 -0.82
CA VAL A 52 -17.88 -8.20 -1.56
C VAL A 52 -16.50 -8.53 -1.03
N LEU A 53 -16.32 -8.61 0.29
CA LEU A 53 -15.05 -8.99 0.90
C LEU A 53 -14.67 -10.43 0.52
N SER A 54 -15.62 -11.37 0.58
CA SER A 54 -15.41 -12.76 0.17
C SER A 54 -14.97 -12.85 -1.29
N SER A 55 -15.62 -12.10 -2.19
CA SER A 55 -15.23 -12.04 -3.60
C SER A 55 -13.82 -11.49 -3.80
N LEU A 56 -13.41 -10.47 -3.05
CA LEU A 56 -12.05 -9.95 -3.11
C LEU A 56 -11.01 -10.96 -2.62
N LYS A 57 -11.31 -11.67 -1.53
CA LYS A 57 -10.44 -12.75 -1.00
C LYS A 57 -10.24 -13.86 -2.03
N GLU A 58 -11.33 -14.33 -2.64
CA GLU A 58 -11.27 -15.37 -3.69
C GLU A 58 -10.45 -14.93 -4.89
N LYS A 59 -10.67 -13.70 -5.38
CA LYS A 59 -9.92 -13.14 -6.50
C LYS A 59 -8.44 -12.99 -6.19
N TRP A 60 -8.11 -12.52 -5.00
CA TRP A 60 -6.70 -12.41 -4.60
C TRP A 60 -6.04 -13.79 -4.51
N LEU A 61 -6.71 -14.79 -3.92
CA LEU A 61 -6.21 -16.17 -3.85
C LEU A 61 -5.98 -16.80 -5.22
N ALA A 62 -6.80 -16.45 -6.22
CA ALA A 62 -6.67 -16.89 -7.59
C ALA A 62 -5.63 -16.11 -8.42
N SER A 63 -5.10 -15.01 -7.89
CA SER A 63 -4.09 -14.20 -8.58
C SER A 63 -2.68 -14.78 -8.48
N GLU A 64 -1.73 -14.18 -9.20
CA GLU A 64 -0.30 -14.53 -9.11
C GLU A 64 0.25 -14.45 -7.68
N TRP A 65 -0.37 -13.66 -6.82
CA TRP A 65 0.07 -13.40 -5.44
C TRP A 65 -0.42 -14.45 -4.45
N GLY A 66 -1.57 -15.07 -4.73
CA GLY A 66 -2.17 -16.06 -3.83
C GLY A 66 -1.32 -17.33 -3.62
N ALA A 67 -0.48 -17.67 -4.61
CA ALA A 67 0.44 -18.81 -4.55
C ALA A 67 1.85 -18.44 -4.03
N ARG A 68 2.13 -17.15 -3.82
CA ARG A 68 3.44 -16.65 -3.36
C ARG A 68 3.38 -16.27 -1.89
N SER A 69 4.50 -16.41 -1.21
CA SER A 69 4.66 -15.92 0.17
C SER A 69 5.48 -14.64 0.16
N PRO A 70 4.98 -13.54 0.75
CA PRO A 70 5.78 -12.34 0.94
C PRO A 70 6.90 -12.60 1.94
N ILE A 71 8.02 -11.91 1.80
CA ILE A 71 9.12 -11.92 2.77
C ILE A 71 8.90 -10.92 3.91
N ALA A 72 8.03 -9.92 3.68
CA ALA A 72 7.60 -8.98 4.69
C ALA A 72 6.23 -8.42 4.33
N VAL A 73 5.41 -8.09 5.32
CA VAL A 73 4.10 -7.43 5.19
C VAL A 73 4.03 -6.23 6.11
N GLU A 74 3.20 -5.25 5.75
CA GLU A 74 2.94 -4.05 6.55
C GLU A 74 4.23 -3.36 7.03
N VAL A 75 5.21 -3.22 6.10
CA VAL A 75 6.54 -2.69 6.42
C VAL A 75 6.47 -1.18 6.62
N PRO A 76 6.65 -0.69 7.85
CA PRO A 76 6.63 0.75 8.11
C PRO A 76 7.91 1.40 7.58
N PHE A 77 7.80 2.63 7.12
CA PHE A 77 8.95 3.44 6.79
C PHE A 77 8.75 4.90 7.18
N GLU A 78 9.86 5.54 7.50
CA GLU A 78 9.95 6.98 7.71
C GLU A 78 11.25 7.48 7.10
N ARG A 79 11.16 8.45 6.17
CA ARG A 79 12.32 8.99 5.45
C ARG A 79 12.14 10.48 5.22
N THR A 80 13.24 11.22 5.32
CA THR A 80 13.26 12.64 4.96
C THR A 80 13.89 12.80 3.58
N ILE A 81 13.15 13.38 2.64
CA ILE A 81 13.60 13.68 1.28
C ILE A 81 13.38 15.17 1.03
N ALA A 82 14.44 15.88 0.63
CA ALA A 82 14.40 17.33 0.40
C ALA A 82 13.75 18.13 1.57
N GLY A 83 14.02 17.73 2.82
CA GLY A 83 13.45 18.36 4.02
C GLY A 83 11.99 17.98 4.33
N VAL A 84 11.35 17.20 3.49
CA VAL A 84 9.99 16.71 3.71
C VAL A 84 10.03 15.31 4.34
N LEU A 85 9.33 15.16 5.47
CA LEU A 85 9.18 13.89 6.14
C LEU A 85 8.12 13.05 5.41
N LEU A 86 8.55 11.93 4.85
CA LEU A 86 7.70 10.92 4.22
C LEU A 86 7.62 9.71 5.14
N ARG A 87 6.41 9.30 5.45
CA ARG A 87 6.14 8.10 6.25
C ARG A 87 4.96 7.34 5.68
N GLY A 88 4.97 6.04 5.86
CA GLY A 88 3.91 5.17 5.37
C GLY A 88 4.18 3.72 5.72
N ARG A 89 3.44 2.86 5.09
CA ARG A 89 3.51 1.41 5.27
C ARG A 89 3.39 0.76 3.90
N MET A 90 4.29 -0.16 3.59
CA MET A 90 4.24 -0.98 2.37
C MET A 90 3.45 -2.23 2.67
N ASP A 91 2.45 -2.56 1.85
CA ASP A 91 1.54 -3.69 2.13
C ASP A 91 2.26 -5.03 2.12
N ALA A 92 3.07 -5.30 1.10
CA ALA A 92 3.83 -6.54 1.00
C ALA A 92 5.12 -6.37 0.21
N VAL A 93 6.10 -7.19 0.53
CA VAL A 93 7.37 -7.29 -0.22
C VAL A 93 7.62 -8.76 -0.56
N TYR A 94 7.97 -9.02 -1.80
CA TYR A 94 8.29 -10.33 -2.33
C TYR A 94 9.72 -10.38 -2.84
N SER A 95 10.35 -11.56 -2.73
CA SER A 95 11.59 -11.81 -3.46
C SER A 95 11.28 -12.08 -4.94
N THR A 96 12.19 -11.68 -5.82
CA THR A 96 12.13 -11.99 -7.24
C THR A 96 13.03 -13.17 -7.58
N SER A 97 12.78 -13.83 -8.70
CA SER A 97 13.64 -14.93 -9.20
C SER A 97 15.05 -14.50 -9.56
N THR A 98 15.28 -13.21 -9.74
CA THR A 98 16.57 -12.62 -10.05
C THR A 98 17.39 -12.20 -8.81
N GLY A 99 16.86 -12.48 -7.61
CA GLY A 99 17.51 -12.14 -6.34
C GLY A 99 17.25 -10.71 -5.85
N GLY A 100 16.36 -9.98 -6.50
CA GLY A 100 15.87 -8.67 -6.07
C GLY A 100 14.55 -8.76 -5.28
N PHE A 101 13.88 -7.62 -5.19
CA PHE A 101 12.64 -7.44 -4.42
C PHE A 101 11.55 -6.79 -5.26
N GLU A 102 10.30 -7.05 -4.92
CA GLU A 102 9.14 -6.38 -5.48
C GLU A 102 8.21 -5.94 -4.35
N VAL A 103 8.02 -4.63 -4.23
CA VAL A 103 7.03 -4.05 -3.30
C VAL A 103 5.68 -4.04 -3.98
N VAL A 104 4.67 -4.57 -3.33
CA VAL A 104 3.31 -4.65 -3.87
C VAL A 104 2.35 -3.89 -2.98
N ASP A 105 1.56 -3.04 -3.60
CA ASP A 105 0.49 -2.28 -2.96
C ASP A 105 -0.86 -2.81 -3.46
N TRP A 106 -1.69 -3.27 -2.53
CA TRP A 106 -2.99 -3.86 -2.80
C TRP A 106 -4.06 -2.79 -2.93
N LYS A 107 -4.79 -2.82 -4.03
CA LYS A 107 -5.90 -1.90 -4.29
C LYS A 107 -7.21 -2.66 -4.48
N THR A 108 -8.21 -2.33 -3.67
CA THR A 108 -9.56 -2.93 -3.78
C THR A 108 -10.49 -2.14 -4.71
N GLY A 109 -10.06 -0.97 -5.17
CA GLY A 109 -10.76 -0.15 -6.15
C GLY A 109 -10.48 -0.56 -7.59
N SER A 110 -10.94 0.25 -8.53
CA SER A 110 -10.70 0.06 -9.96
C SER A 110 -9.27 0.43 -10.35
N ALA A 111 -8.74 -0.26 -11.36
CA ALA A 111 -7.44 0.05 -11.92
C ALA A 111 -7.40 1.49 -12.47
N LYS A 112 -6.32 2.19 -12.15
CA LYS A 112 -6.07 3.56 -12.64
C LYS A 112 -5.30 3.53 -13.94
N SER A 113 -5.48 4.58 -14.75
CA SER A 113 -4.77 4.76 -16.01
C SER A 113 -4.40 6.22 -16.23
N GLY A 114 -3.54 6.49 -17.21
CA GLY A 114 -3.13 7.84 -17.57
C GLY A 114 -2.62 8.62 -16.37
N ARG A 115 -3.03 9.89 -16.26
CA ARG A 115 -2.56 10.81 -15.21
C ARG A 115 -2.83 10.31 -13.77
N GLU A 116 -3.93 9.61 -13.54
CA GLU A 116 -4.22 9.07 -12.21
C GLU A 116 -3.22 7.98 -11.81
N LEU A 117 -2.81 7.16 -12.77
CA LEU A 117 -1.77 6.15 -12.56
C LEU A 117 -0.41 6.80 -12.32
N GLU A 118 -0.06 7.84 -13.09
CA GLU A 118 1.19 8.61 -12.90
C GLU A 118 1.29 9.19 -11.48
N LEU A 119 0.20 9.79 -10.99
CA LEU A 119 0.15 10.33 -9.63
C LEU A 119 0.24 9.23 -8.57
N ALA A 120 -0.45 8.11 -8.78
CA ALA A 120 -0.37 6.97 -7.86
C ALA A 120 1.04 6.34 -7.87
N ALA A 121 1.72 6.33 -9.01
CA ALA A 121 3.06 5.77 -9.14
C ALA A 121 4.12 6.50 -8.29
N ILE A 122 3.86 7.74 -7.86
CA ILE A 122 4.71 8.44 -6.89
C ILE A 122 4.78 7.68 -5.57
N GLN A 123 3.66 7.10 -5.12
CA GLN A 123 3.64 6.23 -3.93
C GLN A 123 4.55 5.02 -4.10
N LEU A 124 4.49 4.35 -5.25
CA LEU A 124 5.36 3.21 -5.55
C LEU A 124 6.85 3.61 -5.61
N ALA A 125 7.15 4.79 -6.17
CA ALA A 125 8.52 5.31 -6.21
C ALA A 125 9.07 5.53 -4.80
N MET A 126 8.27 6.09 -3.89
CA MET A 126 8.64 6.26 -2.48
C MET A 126 8.86 4.91 -1.78
N TYR A 127 7.97 3.95 -1.99
CA TYR A 127 8.09 2.61 -1.41
C TYR A 127 9.36 1.90 -1.90
N ARG A 128 9.60 1.94 -3.20
CA ARG A 128 10.79 1.37 -3.83
C ARG A 128 12.08 1.93 -3.24
N LEU A 129 12.16 3.26 -3.11
CA LEU A 129 13.32 3.93 -2.52
C LEU A 129 13.49 3.56 -1.04
N ALA A 130 12.41 3.61 -0.26
CA ALA A 130 12.44 3.28 1.15
C ALA A 130 12.88 1.82 1.39
N TYR A 131 12.37 0.89 0.56
CA TYR A 131 12.74 -0.52 0.71
C TYR A 131 14.19 -0.79 0.28
N ALA A 132 14.68 -0.17 -0.77
CA ALA A 132 16.09 -0.28 -1.16
C ALA A 132 17.04 0.14 -0.04
N GLU A 133 16.70 1.19 0.70
CA GLU A 133 17.45 1.63 1.88
C GLU A 133 17.32 0.63 3.05
N ILE A 134 16.12 0.10 3.32
CA ILE A 134 15.89 -0.91 4.37
C ILE A 134 16.70 -2.18 4.09
N ALA A 135 16.65 -2.66 2.85
CA ALA A 135 17.36 -3.86 2.42
C ALA A 135 18.84 -3.65 2.15
N ASN A 136 19.32 -2.40 2.19
CA ASN A 136 20.69 -2.01 1.85
C ASN A 136 21.13 -2.56 0.48
N CYS A 137 20.29 -2.38 -0.54
CA CYS A 137 20.53 -2.83 -1.90
C CYS A 137 20.40 -1.67 -2.92
N ASN A 138 20.76 -1.94 -4.19
CA ASN A 138 20.60 -0.93 -5.22
C ASN A 138 19.12 -0.71 -5.54
N LEU A 139 18.76 0.52 -5.90
CA LEU A 139 17.38 0.84 -6.31
C LEU A 139 16.93 0.01 -7.52
N SER A 140 17.85 -0.37 -8.41
CA SER A 140 17.59 -1.25 -9.56
C SER A 140 17.15 -2.66 -9.18
N ASP A 141 17.47 -3.10 -7.96
CA ASP A 141 17.13 -4.43 -7.46
C ASP A 141 15.74 -4.49 -6.83
N VAL A 142 15.05 -3.33 -6.75
CA VAL A 142 13.72 -3.22 -6.17
C VAL A 142 12.73 -2.78 -7.24
N GLY A 143 11.77 -3.64 -7.56
CA GLY A 143 10.57 -3.33 -8.33
C GLY A 143 9.42 -2.88 -7.44
N ALA A 144 8.38 -2.31 -8.04
CA ALA A 144 7.15 -2.01 -7.33
C ALA A 144 5.93 -2.14 -8.26
N ALA A 145 4.81 -2.57 -7.69
CA ALA A 145 3.59 -2.84 -8.43
C ALA A 145 2.34 -2.46 -7.64
N PHE A 146 1.29 -2.07 -8.35
CA PHE A 146 -0.08 -2.12 -7.85
C PHE A 146 -0.72 -3.43 -8.27
N HIS A 147 -1.43 -4.06 -7.35
CA HIS A 147 -2.34 -5.14 -7.71
C HIS A 147 -3.79 -4.74 -7.40
N TYR A 148 -4.58 -4.59 -8.44
CA TYR A 148 -6.01 -4.27 -8.36
C TYR A 148 -6.80 -5.57 -8.23
N VAL A 149 -7.19 -5.89 -7.00
CA VAL A 149 -7.78 -7.18 -6.64
C VAL A 149 -9.10 -7.44 -7.36
N SER A 150 -9.96 -6.44 -7.51
CA SER A 150 -11.26 -6.59 -8.16
C SER A 150 -11.18 -6.95 -9.63
N SER A 151 -10.18 -6.44 -10.36
CA SER A 151 -9.91 -6.77 -11.77
C SER A 151 -8.85 -7.85 -11.96
N GLN A 152 -8.17 -8.28 -10.89
CA GLN A 152 -7.02 -9.21 -10.93
C GLN A 152 -5.89 -8.71 -11.82
N GLU A 153 -5.69 -7.40 -11.88
CA GLU A 153 -4.71 -6.75 -12.73
C GLU A 153 -3.51 -6.27 -11.89
N THR A 154 -2.30 -6.66 -12.31
CA THR A 154 -1.05 -6.15 -11.74
C THR A 154 -0.43 -5.15 -12.68
N ILE A 155 -0.26 -3.91 -12.23
CA ILE A 155 0.38 -2.84 -12.99
C ILE A 155 1.76 -2.57 -12.42
N ARG A 156 2.78 -2.71 -13.26
CA ARG A 156 4.19 -2.42 -12.96
C ARG A 156 4.63 -1.23 -13.79
N PRO A 157 4.52 0.02 -13.26
CA PRO A 157 4.94 1.20 -14.01
C PRO A 157 6.44 1.12 -14.35
N ALA A 158 6.78 1.33 -15.63
CA ALA A 158 8.15 1.21 -16.11
C ALA A 158 9.06 2.35 -15.63
N ASP A 159 8.50 3.56 -15.54
CA ASP A 159 9.25 4.79 -15.30
C ASP A 159 8.99 5.35 -13.90
N LEU A 160 9.24 4.53 -12.87
CA LEU A 160 9.16 5.00 -11.49
C LEU A 160 10.29 5.98 -11.19
N LEU A 161 9.94 7.12 -10.59
CA LEU A 161 10.91 8.12 -10.18
C LEU A 161 11.98 7.51 -9.26
N ASP A 162 13.21 7.93 -9.48
CA ASP A 162 14.32 7.70 -8.57
C ASP A 162 14.37 8.78 -7.47
N ARG A 163 15.43 8.79 -6.66
CA ARG A 163 15.61 9.77 -5.59
C ARG A 163 15.63 11.20 -6.14
N ASP A 164 16.33 11.44 -7.21
CA ASP A 164 16.47 12.78 -7.79
C ASP A 164 15.15 13.25 -8.41
N GLY A 165 14.42 12.35 -9.06
CA GLY A 165 13.09 12.60 -9.57
C GLY A 165 12.10 12.98 -8.47
N LEU A 166 12.14 12.29 -7.31
CA LEU A 166 11.30 12.63 -6.15
C LEU A 166 11.70 13.97 -5.53
N ILE A 167 12.99 14.27 -5.41
CA ILE A 167 13.49 15.56 -4.93
C ILE A 167 13.00 16.69 -5.84
N ASN A 168 13.12 16.53 -7.15
CA ASN A 168 12.67 17.52 -8.12
C ASN A 168 11.16 17.75 -8.02
N LEU A 169 10.39 16.70 -7.84
CA LEU A 169 8.94 16.79 -7.67
C LEU A 169 8.57 17.58 -6.40
N ILE A 170 9.22 17.29 -5.27
CA ILE A 170 9.00 17.96 -3.99
C ILE A 170 9.32 19.46 -4.12
N ASN A 171 10.42 19.81 -4.77
CA ASN A 171 10.84 21.20 -4.95
C ASN A 171 9.92 22.02 -5.88
N GLN A 172 9.09 21.36 -6.69
CA GLN A 172 8.09 22.01 -7.53
C GLN A 172 6.79 22.35 -6.79
N VAL A 173 6.57 21.77 -5.60
CA VAL A 173 5.39 22.08 -4.78
C VAL A 173 5.60 23.45 -4.12
N PRO A 174 4.73 24.44 -4.39
CA PRO A 174 4.84 25.75 -3.77
C PRO A 174 4.76 25.62 -2.25
N THR A 175 5.74 26.17 -1.56
CA THR A 175 5.67 26.33 -0.09
C THR A 175 4.62 27.42 0.20
N VAL A 176 3.53 27.06 0.85
CA VAL A 176 2.50 28.00 1.34
C VAL A 176 2.95 28.61 2.66
#